data_0da68d7ea3146405339b16c289ca9ac9
#
_entry.id   0da68d7ea3146405339b16c289ca9ac9
#
_cell.length_a   1.000
_cell.length_b   1.000
_cell.length_c   1.000
_cell.angle_alpha   90.00
_cell.angle_beta   90.00
_cell.angle_gamma   90.00
#
_symmetry.space_group_name_H-M   'P 1'
#
loop_
_entity.id
_entity.type
_entity.pdbx_description
1 polymer ?
#
loop_
_entity_poly.entity_id
_entity_poly.type
_entity_poly.pdbx_seq_one_letter_code
_entity_poly.pdbx_strand_id
1 'polypeptide(L)'
;MPAPCILVATWSNGLFSISGETVRQELDGTVRGLAHDGRGGALAIVGGHSLRRRSDGGEWTEIATSERELSCCVAIRDAVFVGTDDARMLRVEADDTLHRVTGFDHVAGRESWYAGTAIIDGKLMGPPLGIRSMAATCDGAALLANVHVGGIPRSTDGGESWQPTIDVESDVHEVWAHPDRPDIVLAAAAAGLCVSRDTGATWTIEQDGLHAAHCSAVACGRQDMFVSASTDPFAAQGAIYRRPLDGNGPLQPVGGGLPRWTDGKVDTGCIATRDAMVAVVDWSGCLYISDDDGASWSACAERFPAPSGLQIC
;
A
#
# COMPACT_ATOMS: atom_id res chain seq x y z
N MET A 1 -14.04 23.76 1.38
CA MET A 1 -13.09 22.78 1.95
C MET A 1 -11.72 23.14 1.40
N PRO A 2 -10.61 22.99 2.12
CA PRO A 2 -9.29 23.15 1.53
C PRO A 2 -9.15 22.17 0.37
N ALA A 3 -8.35 22.53 -0.65
CA ALA A 3 -8.06 21.63 -1.74
C ALA A 3 -7.38 20.35 -1.18
N PRO A 4 -7.73 19.15 -1.67
CA PRO A 4 -7.11 17.93 -1.23
C PRO A 4 -5.60 17.98 -1.48
N CYS A 5 -4.83 17.41 -0.58
CA CYS A 5 -3.38 17.33 -0.63
C CYS A 5 -2.99 15.91 -1.03
N ILE A 6 -2.18 15.75 -2.06
CA ILE A 6 -1.60 14.47 -2.45
C ILE A 6 -0.17 14.42 -1.94
N LEU A 7 0.21 13.34 -1.27
CA LEU A 7 1.56 13.06 -0.80
C LEU A 7 2.19 12.00 -1.71
N VAL A 8 3.38 12.30 -2.24
CA VAL A 8 4.20 11.36 -3.01
C VAL A 8 5.50 11.13 -2.27
N ALA A 9 5.70 9.91 -1.75
CA ALA A 9 6.94 9.46 -1.16
C ALA A 9 7.89 8.90 -2.22
N THR A 10 9.19 9.03 -2.00
CA THR A 10 10.22 8.56 -2.93
C THR A 10 11.32 7.79 -2.22
N TRP A 11 11.97 6.87 -2.94
CA TRP A 11 13.05 6.04 -2.40
C TRP A 11 14.34 6.80 -2.08
N SER A 12 14.52 8.03 -2.57
CA SER A 12 15.79 8.73 -2.39
C SER A 12 15.70 10.24 -2.16
N ASN A 13 14.58 10.85 -2.52
CA ASN A 13 14.47 12.31 -2.60
C ASN A 13 13.42 12.92 -1.67
N GLY A 14 12.92 12.14 -0.72
CA GLY A 14 12.00 12.62 0.30
C GLY A 14 10.53 12.45 -0.05
N LEU A 15 9.71 13.30 0.54
CA LEU A 15 8.26 13.34 0.38
C LEU A 15 7.84 14.70 -0.14
N PHE A 16 6.95 14.66 -1.13
CA PHE A 16 6.39 15.84 -1.77
C PHE A 16 4.89 15.92 -1.49
N SER A 17 4.39 17.12 -1.23
CA SER A 17 2.96 17.41 -1.20
C SER A 17 2.56 18.21 -2.43
N ILE A 18 1.40 17.87 -2.98
CA ILE A 18 0.81 18.52 -4.15
C ILE A 18 -0.57 19.06 -3.74
N SER A 19 -0.79 20.37 -3.92
CA SER A 19 -2.07 21.02 -3.68
C SER A 19 -2.34 22.01 -4.83
N GLY A 20 -3.28 21.67 -5.70
CA GLY A 20 -3.47 22.37 -6.97
C GLY A 20 -2.19 22.30 -7.81
N GLU A 21 -1.67 23.46 -8.24
CA GLU A 21 -0.41 23.55 -9.02
C GLU A 21 0.86 23.65 -8.13
N THR A 22 0.70 23.70 -6.82
CA THR A 22 1.84 23.87 -5.91
C THR A 22 2.41 22.52 -5.50
N VAL A 23 3.69 22.30 -5.77
CA VAL A 23 4.47 21.15 -5.30
C VAL A 23 5.48 21.64 -4.25
N ARG A 24 5.51 20.99 -3.11
CA ARG A 24 6.42 21.30 -2.01
C ARG A 24 7.06 20.04 -1.47
N GLN A 25 8.37 20.05 -1.28
CA GLN A 25 9.07 19.01 -0.53
C GLN A 25 8.84 19.23 0.97
N GLU A 26 8.37 18.20 1.67
CA GLU A 26 8.07 18.24 3.11
C GLU A 26 9.10 17.48 3.95
N LEU A 27 9.68 16.42 3.40
CA LEU A 27 10.70 15.60 4.07
C LEU A 27 11.83 15.29 3.10
N ASP A 28 13.03 15.09 3.63
CA ASP A 28 14.22 14.70 2.87
C ASP A 28 14.54 13.21 3.02
N GLY A 29 15.38 12.67 2.14
CA GLY A 29 15.91 11.31 2.20
C GLY A 29 14.97 10.23 1.68
N THR A 30 15.12 9.02 2.14
CA THR A 30 14.22 7.89 1.81
C THR A 30 12.94 8.03 2.63
N VAL A 31 11.78 8.03 1.97
CA VAL A 31 10.47 7.99 2.65
C VAL A 31 9.67 6.83 2.09
N ARG A 32 9.08 6.00 2.97
CA ARG A 32 8.24 4.86 2.60
C ARG A 32 7.14 4.63 3.64
N GLY A 33 6.27 3.68 3.41
CA GLY A 33 5.26 3.27 4.37
C GLY A 33 4.24 4.38 4.66
N LEU A 34 3.82 5.16 3.64
CA LEU A 34 2.75 6.14 3.80
C LEU A 34 1.44 5.46 4.23
N ALA A 35 0.79 6.04 5.24
CA ALA A 35 -0.52 5.58 5.70
C ALA A 35 -1.32 6.74 6.30
N HIS A 36 -2.65 6.63 6.33
CA HIS A 36 -3.49 7.53 7.13
C HIS A 36 -3.21 7.33 8.61
N ASP A 37 -3.19 8.41 9.39
CA ASP A 37 -2.96 8.34 10.84
C ASP A 37 -4.25 8.08 11.64
N GLY A 38 -5.40 7.95 10.96
CA GLY A 38 -6.72 7.78 11.56
C GLY A 38 -7.29 9.06 12.21
N ARG A 39 -6.59 10.21 12.11
CA ARG A 39 -6.95 11.49 12.74
C ARG A 39 -6.98 12.65 11.75
N GLY A 40 -6.99 12.35 10.45
CA GLY A 40 -7.00 13.35 9.36
C GLY A 40 -5.59 13.70 8.83
N GLY A 41 -4.54 13.19 9.46
CA GLY A 41 -3.15 13.34 9.04
C GLY A 41 -2.58 12.11 8.36
N ALA A 42 -1.25 12.03 8.30
CA ALA A 42 -0.51 10.95 7.68
C ALA A 42 0.59 10.39 8.57
N LEU A 43 0.96 9.14 8.31
CA LEU A 43 2.16 8.49 8.84
C LEU A 43 3.16 8.26 7.71
N ALA A 44 4.45 8.33 8.01
CA ALA A 44 5.52 8.03 7.08
C ALA A 44 6.74 7.46 7.80
N ILE A 45 7.45 6.55 7.15
CA ILE A 45 8.74 6.04 7.62
C ILE A 45 9.84 6.77 6.87
N VAL A 46 10.75 7.40 7.61
CA VAL A 46 11.85 8.20 7.08
C VAL A 46 13.18 7.52 7.40
N GLY A 47 14.03 7.36 6.39
CA GLY A 47 15.34 6.72 6.53
C GLY A 47 15.30 5.27 6.98
N GLY A 48 14.12 4.61 6.89
CA GLY A 48 13.92 3.24 7.36
C GLY A 48 13.87 3.09 8.88
N HIS A 49 14.09 4.14 9.68
CA HIS A 49 14.24 4.02 11.13
C HIS A 49 13.37 4.99 11.95
N SER A 50 12.87 6.07 11.35
CA SER A 50 12.05 7.08 12.00
C SER A 50 10.60 6.98 11.52
N LEU A 51 9.67 6.73 12.44
CA LEU A 51 8.23 6.85 12.17
C LEU A 51 7.79 8.28 12.49
N ARG A 52 7.20 8.94 11.52
CA ARG A 52 6.72 10.33 11.66
C ARG A 52 5.23 10.43 11.42
N ARG A 53 4.62 11.41 12.10
CA ARG A 53 3.21 11.78 11.93
C ARG A 53 3.12 13.20 11.40
N ARG A 54 2.29 13.37 10.37
CA ARG A 54 1.89 14.66 9.83
C ARG A 54 0.59 15.12 10.50
N SER A 55 0.56 16.32 11.03
CA SER A 55 -0.67 16.95 11.49
C SER A 55 -1.53 17.44 10.31
N ASP A 56 -2.81 17.77 10.57
CA ASP A 56 -3.68 18.45 9.60
C ASP A 56 -3.07 19.78 9.11
N GLY A 57 -2.26 20.44 9.93
CA GLY A 57 -1.53 21.66 9.58
C GLY A 57 -0.30 21.43 8.69
N GLY A 58 0.04 20.19 8.37
CA GLY A 58 1.17 19.83 7.51
C GLY A 58 2.52 19.75 8.23
N GLU A 59 2.55 19.79 9.57
CA GLU A 59 3.79 19.63 10.36
C GLU A 59 4.08 18.16 10.62
N TRP A 60 5.34 17.76 10.42
CA TRP A 60 5.83 16.42 10.69
C TRP A 60 6.56 16.35 12.04
N THR A 61 6.12 15.44 12.89
CA THR A 61 6.77 15.12 14.18
C THR A 61 7.21 13.67 14.21
N GLU A 62 8.37 13.39 14.76
CA GLU A 62 8.82 12.02 15.03
C GLU A 62 8.02 11.48 16.22
N ILE A 63 7.43 10.29 16.06
CA ILE A 63 6.63 9.64 17.10
C ILE A 63 7.25 8.31 17.57
N ALA A 64 8.22 7.77 16.85
CA ALA A 64 9.00 6.62 17.31
C ALA A 64 10.25 6.43 16.44
N THR A 65 11.26 5.77 17.00
CA THR A 65 12.47 5.34 16.29
C THR A 65 12.76 3.87 16.52
N SER A 66 13.48 3.23 15.60
CA SER A 66 13.82 1.81 15.65
C SER A 66 15.25 1.56 15.20
N GLU A 67 15.95 0.62 15.85
CA GLU A 67 17.20 0.07 15.34
C GLU A 67 16.97 -0.90 14.17
N ARG A 68 15.74 -1.46 14.05
CA ARG A 68 15.32 -2.30 12.93
C ARG A 68 14.86 -1.46 11.76
N GLU A 69 15.02 -1.99 10.58
CA GLU A 69 14.51 -1.34 9.38
C GLU A 69 12.99 -1.48 9.29
N LEU A 70 12.29 -0.36 9.42
CA LEU A 70 10.83 -0.26 9.32
C LEU A 70 10.43 -0.25 7.85
N SER A 71 9.34 -0.92 7.48
CA SER A 71 8.91 -1.10 6.08
C SER A 71 7.57 -0.44 5.76
N CYS A 72 6.58 -0.62 6.61
CA CYS A 72 5.23 -0.10 6.44
C CYS A 72 4.59 0.20 7.79
N CYS A 73 3.50 0.94 7.80
CA CYS A 73 2.75 1.23 9.02
C CYS A 73 1.24 1.29 8.74
N VAL A 74 0.44 1.16 9.78
CA VAL A 74 -1.01 1.32 9.74
C VAL A 74 -1.52 1.85 11.07
N ALA A 75 -2.49 2.76 11.03
CA ALA A 75 -3.24 3.15 12.22
C ALA A 75 -4.56 2.37 12.30
N ILE A 76 -4.88 1.89 13.50
CA ILE A 76 -6.15 1.24 13.81
C ILE A 76 -6.65 1.76 15.16
N ARG A 77 -7.81 2.43 15.17
CA ARG A 77 -8.30 3.14 16.36
C ARG A 77 -7.22 4.10 16.90
N ASP A 78 -6.78 3.92 18.14
CA ASP A 78 -5.75 4.77 18.76
C ASP A 78 -4.33 4.17 18.70
N ALA A 79 -4.17 2.99 18.10
CA ALA A 79 -2.90 2.29 17.98
C ALA A 79 -2.27 2.47 16.60
N VAL A 80 -0.94 2.49 16.56
CA VAL A 80 -0.15 2.43 15.31
C VAL A 80 0.69 1.17 15.34
N PHE A 81 0.57 0.37 14.28
CA PHE A 81 1.39 -0.82 14.05
C PHE A 81 2.40 -0.54 12.95
N VAL A 82 3.57 -1.16 13.06
CA VAL A 82 4.70 -0.95 12.14
C VAL A 82 5.30 -2.30 11.77
N GLY A 83 5.44 -2.55 10.48
CA GLY A 83 6.13 -3.72 9.93
C GLY A 83 7.62 -3.47 9.75
N THR A 84 8.42 -4.52 9.73
CA THR A 84 9.87 -4.47 9.53
C THR A 84 10.32 -5.34 8.36
N ASP A 85 11.51 -5.07 7.83
CA ASP A 85 12.15 -5.82 6.74
C ASP A 85 12.64 -7.23 7.16
N ASP A 86 12.58 -7.56 8.46
CA ASP A 86 12.82 -8.91 8.99
C ASP A 86 11.53 -9.62 9.44
N ALA A 87 10.38 -9.20 8.88
CA ALA A 87 9.04 -9.72 9.14
C ALA A 87 8.68 -9.73 10.64
N ARG A 88 8.99 -8.66 11.34
CA ARG A 88 8.50 -8.42 12.72
C ARG A 88 7.42 -7.37 12.69
N MET A 89 6.51 -7.46 13.64
CA MET A 89 5.51 -6.44 13.88
C MET A 89 5.81 -5.73 15.19
N LEU A 90 5.74 -4.41 15.12
CA LEU A 90 5.92 -3.52 16.27
C LEU A 90 4.64 -2.71 16.46
N ARG A 91 4.42 -2.23 17.68
CA ARG A 91 3.34 -1.31 18.05
C ARG A 91 3.93 -0.11 18.75
N VAL A 92 3.43 1.08 18.42
CA VAL A 92 3.77 2.31 19.13
C VAL A 92 3.00 2.36 20.43
N GLU A 93 3.70 2.51 21.55
CA GLU A 93 3.12 2.65 22.88
C GLU A 93 2.94 4.13 23.25
N ALA A 94 2.27 4.39 24.38
CA ALA A 94 1.93 5.74 24.82
C ALA A 94 3.15 6.62 25.18
N ASP A 95 4.31 6.03 25.36
CA ASP A 95 5.59 6.70 25.64
C ASP A 95 6.46 6.88 24.37
N ASP A 96 5.85 6.75 23.19
CA ASP A 96 6.50 6.83 21.87
C ASP A 96 7.59 5.76 21.64
N THR A 97 7.56 4.66 22.39
CA THR A 97 8.43 3.50 22.15
C THR A 97 7.79 2.46 21.24
N LEU A 98 8.62 1.66 20.56
CA LEU A 98 8.17 0.56 19.70
C LEU A 98 8.34 -0.78 20.43
N HIS A 99 7.21 -1.42 20.72
CA HIS A 99 7.17 -2.73 21.34
C HIS A 99 6.82 -3.83 20.34
N ARG A 100 7.47 -4.99 20.50
CA ARG A 100 7.25 -6.15 19.64
C ARG A 100 5.88 -6.77 19.90
N VAL A 101 5.13 -6.99 18.82
CA VAL A 101 3.88 -7.76 18.83
C VAL A 101 4.21 -9.24 18.74
N THR A 102 4.38 -9.89 19.88
CA THR A 102 4.85 -11.28 19.98
C THR A 102 3.85 -12.29 19.39
N GLY A 103 2.55 -11.98 19.38
CA GLY A 103 1.53 -12.81 18.71
C GLY A 103 1.81 -13.01 17.22
N PHE A 104 2.38 -12.02 16.54
CA PHE A 104 2.77 -12.12 15.13
C PHE A 104 3.92 -13.12 14.89
N ASP A 105 4.76 -13.36 15.89
CA ASP A 105 5.85 -14.33 15.80
C ASP A 105 5.38 -15.78 15.80
N HIS A 106 4.14 -16.01 16.22
CA HIS A 106 3.53 -17.34 16.38
C HIS A 106 2.50 -17.66 15.28
N VAL A 107 2.48 -16.90 14.17
CA VAL A 107 1.64 -17.22 13.01
C VAL A 107 1.92 -18.65 12.54
N ALA A 108 0.88 -19.44 12.38
CA ALA A 108 0.99 -20.81 11.89
C ALA A 108 1.60 -20.82 10.47
N GLY A 109 2.58 -21.69 10.22
CA GLY A 109 3.26 -21.78 8.94
C GLY A 109 4.33 -20.72 8.68
N ARG A 110 4.64 -19.88 9.68
CA ARG A 110 5.67 -18.84 9.56
C ARG A 110 7.04 -19.38 9.11
N GLU A 111 7.36 -20.61 9.46
CA GLU A 111 8.59 -21.30 9.07
C GLU A 111 8.71 -21.57 7.57
N SER A 112 7.59 -21.50 6.84
CA SER A 112 7.56 -21.64 5.38
C SER A 112 7.74 -20.30 4.64
N TRP A 113 7.76 -19.16 5.34
CA TRP A 113 7.95 -17.87 4.71
C TRP A 113 9.36 -17.71 4.15
N TYR A 114 9.48 -17.08 3.00
CA TYR A 114 10.77 -16.79 2.38
C TYR A 114 10.81 -15.44 1.68
N ALA A 115 12.01 -14.94 1.38
CA ALA A 115 12.18 -13.71 0.63
C ALA A 115 11.89 -13.94 -0.85
N GLY A 116 11.05 -13.09 -1.45
CA GLY A 116 10.78 -13.10 -2.89
C GLY A 116 11.94 -12.51 -3.69
N THR A 117 13.15 -12.98 -3.42
CA THR A 117 14.37 -12.52 -4.06
C THR A 117 14.81 -13.48 -5.17
N ALA A 118 15.39 -12.91 -6.23
CA ALA A 118 16.02 -13.67 -7.32
C ALA A 118 17.49 -13.27 -7.48
N ILE A 119 18.30 -14.13 -8.03
CA ILE A 119 19.68 -13.78 -8.44
C ILE A 119 19.64 -13.45 -9.93
N ILE A 120 19.88 -12.18 -10.26
CA ILE A 120 19.94 -11.68 -11.63
C ILE A 120 21.36 -11.13 -11.85
N ASP A 121 22.07 -11.64 -12.86
CA ASP A 121 23.47 -11.27 -13.17
C ASP A 121 24.40 -11.35 -11.94
N GLY A 122 24.19 -12.38 -11.10
CA GLY A 122 25.00 -12.62 -9.90
C GLY A 122 24.68 -11.68 -8.73
N LYS A 123 23.65 -10.84 -8.82
CA LYS A 123 23.19 -9.97 -7.75
C LYS A 123 21.85 -10.42 -7.20
N LEU A 124 21.71 -10.35 -5.89
CA LEU A 124 20.44 -10.58 -5.23
C LEU A 124 19.52 -9.37 -5.51
N MET A 125 18.37 -9.64 -6.12
CA MET A 125 17.34 -8.64 -6.48
C MET A 125 16.02 -9.01 -5.83
N GLY A 126 15.24 -8.00 -5.48
CA GLY A 126 13.94 -8.13 -4.83
C GLY A 126 13.97 -7.76 -3.34
N PRO A 127 12.81 -7.63 -2.72
CA PRO A 127 12.70 -7.24 -1.33
C PRO A 127 13.12 -8.37 -0.38
N PRO A 128 13.56 -8.01 0.84
CA PRO A 128 13.83 -9.00 1.89
C PRO A 128 12.53 -9.71 2.33
N LEU A 129 12.67 -10.74 3.16
CA LEU A 129 11.53 -11.29 3.88
C LEU A 129 11.04 -10.24 4.90
N GLY A 130 9.99 -9.49 4.56
CA GLY A 130 9.48 -8.40 5.39
C GLY A 130 7.97 -8.27 5.33
N ILE A 131 7.41 -7.47 6.24
CA ILE A 131 6.03 -7.01 6.13
C ILE A 131 6.02 -5.88 5.11
N ARG A 132 5.34 -6.08 4.00
CA ARG A 132 5.40 -5.17 2.86
C ARG A 132 4.31 -4.10 2.86
N SER A 133 3.14 -4.47 3.36
CA SER A 133 2.01 -3.57 3.54
C SER A 133 1.11 -4.06 4.68
N MET A 134 0.31 -3.17 5.22
CA MET A 134 -0.67 -3.48 6.26
C MET A 134 -1.97 -2.73 6.00
N ALA A 135 -3.08 -3.33 6.42
CA ALA A 135 -4.40 -2.72 6.35
C ALA A 135 -5.18 -2.98 7.64
N ALA A 136 -6.05 -2.04 7.99
CA ALA A 136 -7.00 -2.20 9.08
C ALA A 136 -8.41 -1.94 8.53
N THR A 137 -9.39 -2.75 8.90
CA THR A 137 -10.78 -2.50 8.52
C THR A 137 -11.30 -1.23 9.21
N CYS A 138 -12.17 -0.50 8.54
CA CYS A 138 -12.66 0.82 9.01
C CYS A 138 -13.38 0.77 10.36
N ASP A 139 -13.98 -0.36 10.74
CA ASP A 139 -14.57 -0.62 12.05
C ASP A 139 -13.52 -1.00 13.12
N GLY A 140 -12.27 -1.19 12.71
CA GLY A 140 -11.17 -1.64 13.56
C GLY A 140 -11.33 -3.07 14.07
N ALA A 141 -12.13 -3.91 13.38
CA ALA A 141 -12.35 -5.30 13.79
C ALA A 141 -11.24 -6.23 13.32
N ALA A 142 -10.54 -5.89 12.23
CA ALA A 142 -9.45 -6.70 11.71
C ALA A 142 -8.22 -5.87 11.36
N LEU A 143 -7.06 -6.45 11.63
CA LEU A 143 -5.73 -5.99 11.21
C LEU A 143 -5.13 -7.07 10.31
N LEU A 144 -4.62 -6.66 9.15
CA LEU A 144 -4.02 -7.53 8.16
C LEU A 144 -2.59 -7.09 7.87
N ALA A 145 -1.70 -8.04 7.73
CA ALA A 145 -0.32 -7.78 7.35
C ALA A 145 0.03 -8.63 6.12
N ASN A 146 0.53 -7.99 5.07
CA ASN A 146 1.09 -8.68 3.94
C ASN A 146 2.57 -8.97 4.18
N VAL A 147 2.94 -10.22 4.25
CA VAL A 147 4.34 -10.68 4.28
C VAL A 147 4.72 -11.12 2.87
N HIS A 148 5.80 -10.56 2.34
CA HIS A 148 6.27 -10.95 1.01
C HIS A 148 6.66 -12.42 0.99
N VAL A 149 5.99 -13.20 0.16
CA VAL A 149 5.96 -14.67 0.15
C VAL A 149 5.77 -15.27 1.56
N GLY A 150 4.74 -14.76 2.23
CA GLY A 150 4.30 -15.20 3.56
C GLY A 150 2.78 -15.13 3.71
N GLY A 151 2.09 -14.70 2.63
CA GLY A 151 0.64 -14.56 2.61
C GLY A 151 0.15 -13.35 3.42
N ILE A 152 -1.10 -13.44 3.88
CA ILE A 152 -1.76 -12.39 4.65
C ILE A 152 -2.19 -12.93 6.02
N PRO A 153 -1.33 -12.85 7.06
CA PRO A 153 -1.76 -13.00 8.44
C PRO A 153 -2.80 -11.95 8.83
N ARG A 154 -3.85 -12.38 9.53
CA ARG A 154 -4.97 -11.57 10.00
C ARG A 154 -5.15 -11.72 11.51
N SER A 155 -5.38 -10.61 12.20
CA SER A 155 -5.75 -10.55 13.61
C SER A 155 -7.12 -9.91 13.78
N THR A 156 -7.92 -10.40 14.75
CA THR A 156 -9.22 -9.84 15.14
C THR A 156 -9.29 -9.47 16.62
N ASP A 157 -8.16 -9.51 17.31
CA ASP A 157 -8.03 -9.25 18.74
C ASP A 157 -6.99 -8.15 19.05
N GLY A 158 -6.77 -7.25 18.09
CA GLY A 158 -5.85 -6.11 18.25
C GLY A 158 -4.37 -6.50 18.17
N GLY A 159 -4.04 -7.61 17.52
CA GLY A 159 -2.68 -8.07 17.31
C GLY A 159 -2.19 -9.12 18.31
N GLU A 160 -3.04 -9.58 19.24
CA GLU A 160 -2.66 -10.59 20.24
C GLU A 160 -2.45 -11.96 19.59
N SER A 161 -3.30 -12.33 18.62
CA SER A 161 -3.14 -13.56 17.85
C SER A 161 -3.37 -13.32 16.34
N TRP A 162 -2.77 -14.20 15.53
CA TRP A 162 -2.76 -14.06 14.08
C TRP A 162 -2.98 -15.39 13.38
N GLN A 163 -3.78 -15.39 12.34
CA GLN A 163 -4.07 -16.57 11.51
C GLN A 163 -3.72 -16.29 10.05
N PRO A 164 -3.07 -17.21 9.32
CA PRO A 164 -2.88 -17.10 7.89
C PRO A 164 -4.23 -17.20 7.17
N THR A 165 -4.44 -16.41 6.12
CA THR A 165 -5.73 -16.37 5.39
C THR A 165 -5.62 -16.63 3.90
N ILE A 166 -4.43 -16.58 3.33
CA ILE A 166 -4.16 -16.86 1.91
C ILE A 166 -2.89 -17.72 1.77
N ASP A 167 -2.81 -18.50 0.71
CA ASP A 167 -1.64 -19.32 0.41
C ASP A 167 -0.39 -18.44 0.21
N VAL A 168 0.74 -18.84 0.80
CA VAL A 168 2.02 -18.12 0.69
C VAL A 168 2.49 -18.01 -0.77
N GLU A 169 2.23 -19.02 -1.60
CA GLU A 169 2.57 -19.04 -3.03
C GLU A 169 1.75 -18.05 -3.88
N SER A 170 0.76 -17.38 -3.28
CA SER A 170 0.05 -16.29 -3.97
C SER A 170 0.94 -15.10 -4.22
N ASP A 171 2.07 -14.96 -3.49
CA ASP A 171 3.06 -13.90 -3.61
C ASP A 171 2.39 -12.50 -3.59
N VAL A 172 1.92 -12.13 -2.40
CA VAL A 172 1.13 -10.91 -2.22
C VAL A 172 2.05 -9.70 -2.12
N HIS A 173 1.74 -8.64 -2.87
CA HIS A 173 2.51 -7.40 -2.91
C HIS A 173 1.89 -6.29 -2.07
N GLU A 174 0.57 -6.19 -2.04
CA GLU A 174 -0.15 -5.18 -1.26
C GLU A 174 -1.46 -5.72 -0.71
N VAL A 175 -1.81 -5.33 0.51
CA VAL A 175 -3.14 -5.51 1.10
C VAL A 175 -3.75 -4.14 1.39
N TRP A 176 -5.05 -3.97 1.10
CA TRP A 176 -5.77 -2.72 1.26
C TRP A 176 -7.20 -2.97 1.75
N ALA A 177 -7.68 -2.20 2.73
CA ALA A 177 -9.04 -2.31 3.28
C ALA A 177 -9.90 -1.12 2.86
N HIS A 178 -11.16 -1.38 2.54
CA HIS A 178 -12.09 -0.33 2.13
C HIS A 178 -12.36 0.66 3.28
N PRO A 179 -12.34 2.00 3.03
CA PRO A 179 -12.47 3.00 4.08
C PRO A 179 -13.86 3.03 4.76
N ASP A 180 -14.93 2.56 4.09
CA ASP A 180 -16.31 2.63 4.59
C ASP A 180 -17.00 1.25 4.67
N ARG A 181 -16.43 0.21 4.08
CA ARG A 181 -17.00 -1.16 4.03
C ARG A 181 -16.02 -2.14 4.66
N PRO A 182 -16.19 -2.48 5.95
CA PRO A 182 -15.25 -3.33 6.67
C PRO A 182 -15.19 -4.76 6.13
N ASP A 183 -16.23 -5.22 5.43
CA ASP A 183 -16.29 -6.53 4.77
C ASP A 183 -15.33 -6.63 3.57
N ILE A 184 -15.00 -5.51 2.90
CA ILE A 184 -14.21 -5.49 1.68
C ILE A 184 -12.74 -5.27 1.99
N VAL A 185 -11.93 -6.24 1.61
CA VAL A 185 -10.47 -6.14 1.61
C VAL A 185 -9.94 -6.65 0.27
N LEU A 186 -9.00 -5.93 -0.30
CA LEU A 186 -8.34 -6.28 -1.56
C LEU A 186 -6.87 -6.59 -1.32
N ALA A 187 -6.29 -7.41 -2.18
CA ALA A 187 -4.85 -7.57 -2.26
C ALA A 187 -4.39 -7.71 -3.71
N ALA A 188 -3.23 -7.12 -3.99
CA ALA A 188 -2.52 -7.32 -5.24
C ALA A 188 -1.47 -8.42 -5.05
N ALA A 189 -1.45 -9.40 -5.95
CA ALA A 189 -0.55 -10.55 -5.87
C ALA A 189 0.03 -10.91 -7.25
N ALA A 190 1.12 -11.65 -7.28
CA ALA A 190 1.62 -12.21 -8.54
C ALA A 190 0.60 -13.17 -9.20
N ALA A 191 -0.30 -13.74 -8.41
CA ALA A 191 -1.39 -14.60 -8.86
C ALA A 191 -2.62 -13.84 -9.38
N GLY A 192 -2.71 -12.51 -9.24
CA GLY A 192 -3.85 -11.70 -9.66
C GLY A 192 -4.38 -10.75 -8.59
N LEU A 193 -5.57 -10.20 -8.82
CA LEU A 193 -6.33 -9.45 -7.83
C LEU A 193 -6.99 -10.41 -6.84
N CYS A 194 -6.68 -10.28 -5.56
CA CYS A 194 -7.32 -11.02 -4.49
C CYS A 194 -8.43 -10.18 -3.87
N VAL A 195 -9.64 -10.74 -3.78
CA VAL A 195 -10.82 -10.06 -3.23
C VAL A 195 -11.36 -10.85 -2.05
N SER A 196 -11.48 -10.19 -0.91
CA SER A 196 -12.19 -10.69 0.27
C SER A 196 -13.48 -9.89 0.48
N ARG A 197 -14.54 -10.57 0.90
CA ARG A 197 -15.82 -9.98 1.28
C ARG A 197 -16.26 -10.38 2.70
N ASP A 198 -15.28 -10.79 3.51
CA ASP A 198 -15.46 -11.25 4.89
C ASP A 198 -14.33 -10.76 5.79
N THR A 199 -13.96 -9.48 5.64
CA THR A 199 -12.92 -8.82 6.45
C THR A 199 -11.53 -9.46 6.31
N GLY A 200 -11.19 -10.01 5.15
CA GLY A 200 -9.90 -10.67 4.89
C GLY A 200 -9.78 -12.09 5.44
N ALA A 201 -10.88 -12.75 5.79
CA ALA A 201 -10.85 -14.14 6.30
C ALA A 201 -10.68 -15.16 5.17
N THR A 202 -11.33 -14.94 4.03
CA THR A 202 -11.19 -15.78 2.83
C THR A 202 -11.03 -14.93 1.57
N TRP A 203 -10.47 -15.51 0.51
CA TRP A 203 -10.06 -14.81 -0.70
C TRP A 203 -10.49 -15.53 -1.98
N THR A 204 -10.90 -14.75 -2.98
CA THR A 204 -10.99 -15.18 -4.36
C THR A 204 -9.88 -14.51 -5.16
N ILE A 205 -9.22 -15.27 -6.05
CA ILE A 205 -8.17 -14.72 -6.92
C ILE A 205 -8.75 -14.56 -8.33
N GLU A 206 -8.64 -13.38 -8.88
CA GLU A 206 -9.29 -12.98 -10.11
C GLU A 206 -8.27 -12.42 -11.11
N GLN A 207 -8.38 -12.86 -12.38
CA GLN A 207 -7.50 -12.46 -13.48
C GLN A 207 -8.28 -12.05 -14.73
N ASP A 208 -9.60 -12.28 -14.75
CA ASP A 208 -10.40 -12.04 -15.93
C ASP A 208 -10.38 -10.56 -16.33
N GLY A 209 -10.02 -10.29 -17.60
CA GLY A 209 -9.84 -8.96 -18.15
C GLY A 209 -8.43 -8.36 -17.98
N LEU A 210 -7.57 -8.91 -17.12
CA LEU A 210 -6.18 -8.48 -17.01
C LEU A 210 -5.36 -8.94 -18.23
N HIS A 211 -4.37 -8.13 -18.65
CA HIS A 211 -3.41 -8.55 -19.68
C HIS A 211 -2.34 -9.50 -19.16
N ALA A 212 -2.08 -9.47 -17.84
CA ALA A 212 -1.13 -10.32 -17.13
C ALA A 212 -1.52 -10.37 -15.66
N ALA A 213 -1.15 -11.45 -14.97
CA ALA A 213 -1.59 -11.72 -13.59
C ALA A 213 -0.77 -10.97 -12.52
N HIS A 214 0.44 -10.51 -12.82
CA HIS A 214 1.31 -9.89 -11.81
C HIS A 214 0.77 -8.51 -11.39
N CYS A 215 0.01 -8.48 -10.30
CA CYS A 215 -0.55 -7.27 -9.70
C CYS A 215 0.36 -6.77 -8.58
N SER A 216 0.64 -5.45 -8.53
CA SER A 216 1.55 -4.85 -7.55
C SER A 216 0.89 -3.84 -6.62
N ALA A 217 -0.10 -3.08 -7.08
CA ALA A 217 -0.82 -2.08 -6.31
C ALA A 217 -2.32 -2.24 -6.43
N VAL A 218 -3.05 -1.90 -5.37
CA VAL A 218 -4.51 -2.00 -5.31
C VAL A 218 -5.11 -0.92 -4.41
N ALA A 219 -6.25 -0.37 -4.79
CA ALA A 219 -7.05 0.53 -3.95
C ALA A 219 -8.54 0.43 -4.28
N CYS A 220 -9.40 0.86 -3.36
CA CYS A 220 -10.83 1.07 -3.63
C CYS A 220 -11.17 2.55 -3.64
N GLY A 221 -11.80 3.01 -4.72
CA GLY A 221 -12.58 4.23 -4.74
C GLY A 221 -13.97 4.00 -4.10
N ARG A 222 -14.87 4.95 -4.27
CA ARG A 222 -16.23 4.88 -3.71
C ARG A 222 -17.06 3.76 -4.34
N GLN A 223 -16.89 3.48 -5.62
CA GLN A 223 -17.70 2.54 -6.39
C GLN A 223 -16.87 1.45 -7.06
N ASP A 224 -15.62 1.73 -7.37
CA ASP A 224 -14.75 0.84 -8.12
C ASP A 224 -13.52 0.40 -7.31
N MET A 225 -13.06 -0.81 -7.57
CA MET A 225 -11.73 -1.26 -7.22
C MET A 225 -10.77 -0.95 -8.37
N PHE A 226 -9.55 -0.56 -8.02
CA PHE A 226 -8.45 -0.29 -8.94
C PHE A 226 -7.29 -1.24 -8.66
N VAL A 227 -6.66 -1.77 -9.70
CA VAL A 227 -5.51 -2.64 -9.58
C VAL A 227 -4.50 -2.36 -10.69
N SER A 228 -3.22 -2.36 -10.35
CA SER A 228 -2.15 -2.37 -11.33
C SER A 228 -1.80 -3.79 -11.75
N ALA A 229 -1.53 -3.99 -13.04
CA ALA A 229 -1.02 -5.26 -13.54
C ALA A 229 0.17 -5.03 -14.50
N SER A 230 1.12 -5.95 -14.49
CA SER A 230 2.30 -5.98 -15.35
C SER A 230 2.68 -7.42 -15.69
N THR A 231 3.58 -7.63 -16.65
CA THR A 231 4.01 -8.99 -17.04
C THR A 231 4.88 -9.66 -15.98
N ASP A 232 5.61 -8.86 -15.21
CA ASP A 232 6.57 -9.33 -14.20
C ASP A 232 6.98 -8.15 -13.28
N PRO A 233 7.73 -8.40 -12.18
CA PRO A 233 8.14 -7.35 -11.25
C PRO A 233 9.10 -6.29 -11.83
N PHE A 234 9.71 -6.54 -12.99
CA PHE A 234 10.66 -5.63 -13.65
C PHE A 234 10.14 -5.07 -14.97
N ALA A 235 8.84 -5.24 -15.21
CA ALA A 235 8.21 -4.83 -16.47
C ALA A 235 8.43 -3.34 -16.77
N ALA A 236 8.80 -3.05 -18.02
CA ALA A 236 8.97 -1.68 -18.50
C ALA A 236 7.64 -0.92 -18.67
N GLN A 237 6.52 -1.63 -18.60
CA GLN A 237 5.18 -1.08 -18.73
C GLN A 237 4.22 -1.80 -17.78
N GLY A 238 3.24 -1.06 -17.27
CA GLY A 238 2.12 -1.58 -16.52
C GLY A 238 0.80 -1.03 -17.07
N ALA A 239 -0.31 -1.46 -16.52
CA ALA A 239 -1.62 -0.92 -16.82
C ALA A 239 -2.51 -0.93 -15.59
N ILE A 240 -3.41 0.04 -15.51
CA ILE A 240 -4.41 0.13 -14.44
C ILE A 240 -5.73 -0.42 -14.96
N TYR A 241 -6.35 -1.23 -14.13
CA TYR A 241 -7.67 -1.83 -14.36
C TYR A 241 -8.63 -1.41 -13.27
N ARG A 242 -9.91 -1.40 -13.60
CA ARG A 242 -10.98 -1.17 -12.64
C ARG A 242 -12.15 -2.09 -12.85
N ARG A 243 -12.96 -2.25 -11.82
CA ARG A 243 -14.27 -2.90 -11.85
C ARG A 243 -15.12 -2.37 -10.69
N PRO A 244 -16.45 -2.26 -10.84
CA PRO A 244 -17.33 -1.96 -9.73
C PRO A 244 -17.13 -2.92 -8.54
N LEU A 245 -17.13 -2.39 -7.32
CA LEU A 245 -16.94 -3.16 -6.07
C LEU A 245 -17.90 -4.34 -5.95
N ASP A 246 -19.15 -4.13 -6.33
CA ASP A 246 -20.21 -5.16 -6.28
C ASP A 246 -20.38 -5.90 -7.64
N GLY A 247 -19.52 -5.60 -8.61
CA GLY A 247 -19.49 -6.25 -9.90
C GLY A 247 -18.76 -7.60 -9.87
N ASN A 248 -19.15 -8.48 -10.78
CA ASN A 248 -18.54 -9.79 -10.99
C ASN A 248 -18.08 -10.01 -12.45
N GLY A 249 -18.11 -8.96 -13.27
CA GLY A 249 -17.61 -9.00 -14.64
C GLY A 249 -16.07 -8.87 -14.70
N PRO A 250 -15.49 -8.96 -15.93
CA PRO A 250 -14.06 -8.82 -16.11
C PRO A 250 -13.56 -7.42 -15.71
N LEU A 251 -12.32 -7.36 -15.23
CA LEU A 251 -11.60 -6.12 -14.99
C LEU A 251 -11.40 -5.37 -16.32
N GLN A 252 -11.70 -4.09 -16.35
CA GLN A 252 -11.59 -3.27 -17.54
C GLN A 252 -10.39 -2.31 -17.43
N PRO A 253 -9.62 -2.12 -18.51
CA PRO A 253 -8.55 -1.12 -18.49
C PRO A 253 -9.13 0.27 -18.24
N VAL A 254 -8.46 1.04 -17.40
CA VAL A 254 -8.81 2.44 -17.18
C VAL A 254 -8.44 3.26 -18.42
N GLY A 255 -9.32 4.17 -18.79
CA GLY A 255 -9.14 5.14 -19.89
C GLY A 255 -9.28 6.58 -19.41
N GLY A 256 -9.93 7.45 -20.21
CA GLY A 256 -10.30 8.80 -19.77
C GLY A 256 -9.12 9.76 -19.59
N GLY A 257 -7.98 9.53 -20.26
CA GLY A 257 -6.76 10.36 -20.12
C GLY A 257 -5.61 9.65 -19.42
N LEU A 258 -5.88 8.57 -18.67
CA LEU A 258 -4.81 7.68 -18.21
C LEU A 258 -4.26 6.90 -19.41
N PRO A 259 -2.93 6.85 -19.63
CA PRO A 259 -2.38 6.09 -20.75
C PRO A 259 -2.71 4.60 -20.59
N ARG A 260 -2.94 3.92 -21.73
CA ARG A 260 -3.18 2.47 -21.73
C ARG A 260 -2.04 1.70 -21.08
N TRP A 261 -0.82 2.17 -21.26
CA TRP A 261 0.40 1.62 -20.68
C TRP A 261 1.13 2.73 -19.93
N THR A 262 1.41 2.50 -18.66
CA THR A 262 2.23 3.38 -17.83
C THR A 262 3.71 3.22 -18.17
N ASP A 263 4.53 4.22 -17.89
CA ASP A 263 5.97 4.18 -18.08
C ASP A 263 6.63 3.49 -16.85
N GLY A 264 6.90 2.20 -17.00
CA GLY A 264 7.17 1.28 -15.90
C GLY A 264 5.89 0.79 -15.23
N LYS A 265 6.04 -0.14 -14.29
CA LYS A 265 4.93 -0.65 -13.47
C LYS A 265 4.41 0.43 -12.49
N VAL A 266 3.22 0.22 -11.95
CA VAL A 266 2.74 0.93 -10.76
C VAL A 266 2.91 0.00 -9.57
N ASP A 267 3.80 0.35 -8.66
CA ASP A 267 4.24 -0.52 -7.56
C ASP A 267 3.36 -0.37 -6.30
N THR A 268 3.59 -1.21 -5.31
CA THR A 268 2.95 -1.22 -3.97
C THR A 268 2.85 0.19 -3.40
N GLY A 269 1.65 0.56 -2.94
CA GLY A 269 1.38 1.88 -2.36
C GLY A 269 1.29 3.03 -3.37
N CYS A 270 1.33 2.76 -4.69
CA CYS A 270 1.34 3.80 -5.73
C CYS A 270 -0.03 4.03 -6.40
N ILE A 271 -1.10 3.51 -5.80
CA ILE A 271 -2.50 3.89 -6.08
C ILE A 271 -3.10 4.39 -4.77
N ALA A 272 -3.72 5.56 -4.78
CA ALA A 272 -4.40 6.12 -3.62
C ALA A 272 -5.80 6.59 -3.98
N THR A 273 -6.73 6.48 -3.03
CA THR A 273 -8.12 6.92 -3.19
C THR A 273 -8.59 7.68 -1.96
N ARG A 274 -9.40 8.70 -2.17
CA ARG A 274 -10.13 9.41 -1.12
C ARG A 274 -11.35 10.10 -1.71
N ASP A 275 -12.52 9.80 -1.19
CA ASP A 275 -13.79 10.26 -1.76
C ASP A 275 -13.90 9.91 -3.25
N ALA A 276 -14.13 10.89 -4.14
CA ALA A 276 -14.15 10.70 -5.58
C ALA A 276 -12.75 10.81 -6.23
N MET A 277 -11.73 11.15 -5.44
CA MET A 277 -10.39 11.31 -5.97
C MET A 277 -9.66 9.98 -6.04
N VAL A 278 -8.99 9.75 -7.15
CA VAL A 278 -8.08 8.62 -7.38
C VAL A 278 -6.76 9.19 -7.91
N ALA A 279 -5.66 8.73 -7.38
CA ALA A 279 -4.32 9.10 -7.85
C ALA A 279 -3.48 7.86 -8.11
N VAL A 280 -2.66 7.92 -9.14
CA VAL A 280 -1.74 6.86 -9.56
C VAL A 280 -0.39 7.49 -9.88
N VAL A 281 0.68 6.93 -9.35
CA VAL A 281 2.04 7.31 -9.75
C VAL A 281 2.76 6.11 -10.32
N ASP A 282 3.31 6.22 -11.52
CA ASP A 282 4.06 5.15 -12.16
C ASP A 282 5.56 5.18 -11.78
N TRP A 283 6.28 4.13 -12.15
CA TRP A 283 7.70 3.98 -11.81
C TRP A 283 8.59 5.12 -12.35
N SER A 284 8.20 5.76 -13.44
CA SER A 284 8.91 6.92 -13.99
C SER A 284 8.63 8.21 -13.22
N GLY A 285 7.73 8.17 -12.23
CA GLY A 285 7.31 9.30 -11.41
C GLY A 285 6.26 10.18 -12.05
N CYS A 286 5.56 9.72 -13.07
CA CYS A 286 4.43 10.44 -13.63
C CYS A 286 3.19 10.23 -12.75
N LEU A 287 2.67 11.32 -12.18
CA LEU A 287 1.48 11.31 -11.33
C LEU A 287 0.24 11.64 -12.16
N TYR A 288 -0.75 10.78 -12.12
CA TYR A 288 -2.07 10.94 -12.73
C TYR A 288 -3.12 11.10 -11.64
N ILE A 289 -4.04 12.04 -11.83
CA ILE A 289 -5.07 12.41 -10.86
C ILE A 289 -6.43 12.41 -11.55
N SER A 290 -7.42 11.83 -10.89
CA SER A 290 -8.84 11.88 -11.21
C SER A 290 -9.60 12.45 -10.00
N ASP A 291 -10.61 13.27 -10.24
CA ASP A 291 -11.54 13.82 -9.23
C ASP A 291 -12.99 13.35 -9.43
N ASP A 292 -13.20 12.40 -10.34
CA ASP A 292 -14.49 11.85 -10.78
C ASP A 292 -14.54 10.31 -10.76
N ASP A 293 -14.05 9.70 -9.67
CA ASP A 293 -14.01 8.25 -9.46
C ASP A 293 -13.27 7.49 -10.60
N GLY A 294 -12.23 8.10 -11.20
CA GLY A 294 -11.43 7.48 -12.26
C GLY A 294 -12.07 7.50 -13.65
N ALA A 295 -13.10 8.34 -13.88
CA ALA A 295 -13.72 8.47 -15.19
C ALA A 295 -12.86 9.31 -16.14
N SER A 296 -12.25 10.39 -15.66
CA SER A 296 -11.29 11.20 -16.40
C SER A 296 -10.01 11.46 -15.59
N TRP A 297 -8.89 11.65 -16.29
CA TRP A 297 -7.56 11.77 -15.69
C TRP A 297 -6.76 12.90 -16.28
N SER A 298 -5.99 13.58 -15.45
CA SER A 298 -4.99 14.55 -15.82
C SER A 298 -3.62 14.15 -15.27
N ALA A 299 -2.56 14.38 -16.06
CA ALA A 299 -1.20 14.20 -15.60
C ALA A 299 -0.72 15.45 -14.85
N CYS A 300 -0.03 15.28 -13.73
CA CYS A 300 0.71 16.35 -13.09
C CYS A 300 1.88 16.79 -13.99
N ALA A 301 2.19 18.08 -14.03
CA ALA A 301 3.30 18.60 -14.83
C ALA A 301 4.67 18.17 -14.28
N GLU A 302 4.77 18.00 -12.96
CA GLU A 302 5.98 17.54 -12.28
C GLU A 302 6.14 16.02 -12.39
N ARG A 303 7.40 15.57 -12.51
CA ARG A 303 7.77 14.15 -12.35
C ARG A 303 8.52 13.96 -11.05
N PHE A 304 8.15 12.92 -10.33
CA PHE A 304 8.74 12.57 -9.04
C PHE A 304 9.85 11.52 -9.21
N PRO A 305 10.95 11.61 -8.44
CA PRO A 305 11.95 10.53 -8.41
C PRO A 305 11.29 9.22 -7.97
N ALA A 306 11.87 8.08 -8.33
CA ALA A 306 11.35 6.73 -8.08
C ALA A 306 10.38 6.65 -6.87
N PRO A 307 9.06 6.58 -7.10
CA PRO A 307 8.07 6.66 -6.04
C PRO A 307 8.09 5.40 -5.16
N SER A 308 7.80 5.59 -3.89
CA SER A 308 7.72 4.53 -2.87
C SER A 308 6.36 4.49 -2.16
N GLY A 309 5.48 5.42 -2.47
CA GLY A 309 4.14 5.48 -1.92
C GLY A 309 3.39 6.74 -2.31
N LEU A 310 2.07 6.66 -2.23
CA LEU A 310 1.11 7.70 -2.59
C LEU A 310 -0.01 7.75 -1.56
N GLN A 311 -0.45 8.95 -1.17
CA GLN A 311 -1.58 9.12 -0.27
C GLN A 311 -2.32 10.42 -0.59
N ILE A 312 -3.65 10.43 -0.43
CA ILE A 312 -4.50 11.61 -0.53
C ILE A 312 -4.94 11.99 0.90
N CYS A 313 -4.61 13.21 1.33
CA CYS A 313 -4.93 13.76 2.65
C CYS A 313 -6.12 14.72 2.61
#